data_810ba49fe9636cb9891691dddfcd1c0a
#
_entry.id   810ba49fe9636cb9891691dddfcd1c0a
#
_cell.length_a   1.000
_cell.length_b   1.000
_cell.length_c   1.000
_cell.angle_alpha   90.00
_cell.angle_beta   90.00
_cell.angle_gamma   90.00
#
_symmetry.space_group_name_H-M   'P 1'
#
loop_
_entity.id
_entity.type
_entity.pdbx_description
1 polymer ?
#
loop_
_entity_poly.entity_id
_entity_poly.type
_entity_poly.pdbx_seq_one_letter_code
_entity_poly.pdbx_strand_id
1 'polypeptide(L)'
;MKREQLVELAINKLGIEFSSLDLTFHQMKNGKPGDLTSYWPGTDDEDVLICVFKGKEIHEPFHRQDFFFINYAYENNYQALSEKYNNLITIKEDECYIGQPYSGYALRADSEEDVVIIGVLIRKDSFFREYLPTVYTDSELFRFFIDPQTNKFSDEFIHLPFTKDHAIRSILELMVTEYADRREDTQRILKSLLQTLLFEMARRYRIEKAGTVAKSLTEQILDYMGDHSDVVTLKDIAAHFHYHPNYISALLHRETGRKFTEILLEKRMERAVLLMKNTTLSIEEIAVMLGYSNHSNFYKAFKVYYGVTPREYKK
;
A
#
# COMPACT_ATOMS: atom_id res chain seq x y z
N MET A 1 33.39 -13.17 -4.72
CA MET A 1 32.53 -13.41 -3.54
C MET A 1 31.20 -13.94 -4.03
N LYS A 2 30.64 -14.96 -3.41
CA LYS A 2 29.32 -15.47 -3.75
C LYS A 2 28.27 -14.46 -3.36
N ARG A 3 27.10 -14.43 -4.07
CA ARG A 3 25.99 -13.51 -3.78
C ARG A 3 25.52 -13.59 -2.33
N GLU A 4 25.39 -14.80 -1.79
CA GLU A 4 24.98 -15.05 -0.40
C GLU A 4 25.90 -14.35 0.61
N GLN A 5 27.23 -14.37 0.39
CA GLN A 5 28.20 -13.69 1.25
C GLN A 5 28.07 -12.16 1.18
N LEU A 6 27.70 -11.62 0.00
CA LEU A 6 27.46 -10.18 -0.15
C LEU A 6 26.21 -9.73 0.61
N VAL A 7 25.15 -10.52 0.53
CA VAL A 7 23.89 -10.25 1.24
C VAL A 7 24.12 -10.32 2.76
N GLU A 8 24.81 -11.35 3.24
CA GLU A 8 25.14 -11.49 4.65
C GLU A 8 25.97 -10.32 5.19
N LEU A 9 26.97 -9.88 4.44
CA LEU A 9 27.78 -8.70 4.79
C LEU A 9 26.94 -7.43 4.84
N ALA A 10 26.03 -7.26 3.87
CA ALA A 10 25.12 -6.10 3.82
C ALA A 10 24.12 -6.11 4.97
N ILE A 11 23.53 -7.25 5.30
CA ILE A 11 22.66 -7.44 6.46
C ILE A 11 23.41 -7.10 7.76
N ASN A 12 24.62 -7.60 7.93
CA ASN A 12 25.42 -7.32 9.12
C ASN A 12 25.86 -5.83 9.19
N LYS A 13 26.09 -5.18 8.05
CA LYS A 13 26.43 -3.75 7.99
C LYS A 13 25.24 -2.84 8.32
N LEU A 14 24.05 -3.20 7.87
CA LEU A 14 22.81 -2.46 8.09
C LEU A 14 22.05 -2.92 9.35
N GLY A 15 22.41 -4.10 9.88
CA GLY A 15 21.78 -4.69 11.03
C GLY A 15 21.87 -3.81 12.26
N ILE A 16 20.73 -3.40 12.78
CA ILE A 16 20.60 -2.63 14.01
C ILE A 16 19.97 -3.58 15.02
N GLU A 17 20.64 -3.74 16.16
CA GLU A 17 19.97 -4.36 17.30
C GLU A 17 18.85 -3.46 17.74
N PHE A 18 17.66 -4.01 17.91
CA PHE A 18 16.45 -3.24 18.25
C PHE A 18 16.63 -2.46 19.57
N SER A 19 17.40 -2.99 20.50
CA SER A 19 17.77 -2.35 21.77
C SER A 19 18.62 -1.09 21.61
N SER A 20 19.30 -0.90 20.47
CA SER A 20 20.16 0.25 20.15
C SER A 20 19.47 1.31 19.27
N LEU A 21 18.23 1.09 18.86
CA LEU A 21 17.45 2.03 18.07
C LEU A 21 17.02 3.21 18.95
N ASP A 22 17.65 4.34 18.73
CA ASP A 22 17.18 5.65 19.25
C ASP A 22 16.01 6.13 18.37
N LEU A 23 14.89 5.38 18.41
CA LEU A 23 13.66 5.78 17.75
C LEU A 23 13.12 7.00 18.48
N THR A 24 13.25 8.16 17.86
CA THR A 24 12.66 9.38 18.38
C THR A 24 11.15 9.35 18.16
N PHE A 25 10.43 8.94 19.19
CA PHE A 25 8.97 8.98 19.20
C PHE A 25 8.49 10.34 19.66
N HIS A 26 7.61 10.93 18.90
CA HIS A 26 6.96 12.20 19.23
C HIS A 26 5.51 11.98 19.63
N GLN A 27 5.05 12.76 20.61
CA GLN A 27 3.62 12.81 20.92
C GLN A 27 2.87 13.36 19.70
N MET A 28 1.85 12.67 19.24
CA MET A 28 1.08 13.09 18.08
C MET A 28 0.26 14.34 18.37
N LYS A 29 0.37 15.40 17.55
CA LYS A 29 -0.27 16.71 17.79
C LYS A 29 -1.80 16.67 17.93
N ASN A 30 -2.48 15.68 17.35
CA ASN A 30 -3.94 15.52 17.36
C ASN A 30 -4.35 14.08 17.73
N GLY A 31 -3.45 13.28 18.31
CA GLY A 31 -3.68 11.91 18.74
C GLY A 31 -4.23 11.82 20.17
N LYS A 32 -4.62 10.62 20.56
CA LYS A 32 -4.95 10.32 21.95
C LYS A 32 -3.70 10.48 22.83
N PRO A 33 -3.85 10.80 24.11
CA PRO A 33 -2.73 10.78 25.05
C PRO A 33 -2.03 9.41 25.01
N GLY A 34 -0.72 9.40 24.72
CA GLY A 34 0.07 8.19 24.59
C GLY A 34 0.30 7.68 23.16
N ASP A 35 -0.36 8.26 22.15
CA ASP A 35 -0.07 7.93 20.75
C ASP A 35 1.32 8.43 20.36
N LEU A 36 2.24 7.51 20.14
CA LEU A 36 3.60 7.78 19.67
C LEU A 36 3.62 7.82 18.14
N THR A 37 4.37 8.73 17.56
CA THR A 37 4.56 8.83 16.11
C THR A 37 6.04 8.93 15.77
N SER A 38 6.48 8.12 14.82
CA SER A 38 7.79 8.24 14.18
C SER A 38 7.63 8.96 12.83
N TYR A 39 8.48 9.94 12.60
CA TYR A 39 8.54 10.66 11.32
C TYR A 39 9.61 10.06 10.41
N TRP A 40 9.60 10.47 9.13
CA TRP A 40 10.56 10.00 8.15
C TRP A 40 12.00 10.06 8.68
N PRO A 41 12.69 8.93 8.80
CA PRO A 41 14.03 8.88 9.40
C PRO A 41 15.17 9.15 8.40
N GLY A 42 14.87 9.18 7.10
CA GLY A 42 15.84 9.43 6.04
C GLY A 42 16.16 10.90 5.83
N THR A 43 17.14 11.19 5.02
CA THR A 43 17.53 12.54 4.61
C THR A 43 16.52 13.11 3.58
N ASP A 44 16.66 14.41 3.24
CA ASP A 44 15.72 15.07 2.32
C ASP A 44 15.80 14.54 0.88
N ASP A 45 16.92 13.97 0.50
CA ASP A 45 17.20 13.36 -0.80
C ASP A 45 16.89 11.85 -0.86
N GLU A 46 16.51 11.24 0.27
CA GLU A 46 16.10 9.84 0.33
C GLU A 46 14.57 9.71 0.25
N ASP A 47 14.10 8.94 -0.72
CA ASP A 47 12.69 8.57 -0.89
C ASP A 47 12.42 7.11 -0.49
N VAL A 48 13.45 6.27 -0.52
CA VAL A 48 13.41 4.86 -0.14
C VAL A 48 14.57 4.57 0.82
N LEU A 49 14.24 4.00 1.97
CA LEU A 49 15.22 3.64 3.00
C LEU A 49 15.10 2.15 3.29
N ILE A 50 16.23 1.49 3.45
CA ILE A 50 16.31 0.09 3.86
C ILE A 50 16.84 0.02 5.28
N CYS A 51 16.10 -0.62 6.15
CA CYS A 51 16.55 -0.96 7.50
C CYS A 51 16.55 -2.48 7.68
N VAL A 52 17.44 -2.94 8.53
CA VAL A 52 17.53 -4.35 8.90
C VAL A 52 17.51 -4.44 10.41
N PHE A 53 16.51 -5.13 10.95
CA PHE A 53 16.45 -5.45 12.38
C PHE A 53 16.97 -6.87 12.56
N LYS A 54 17.90 -7.03 13.47
CA LYS A 54 18.48 -8.33 13.79
C LYS A 54 18.60 -8.49 15.31
N GLY A 55 18.14 -9.60 15.82
CA GLY A 55 18.24 -9.92 17.25
C GLY A 55 17.29 -11.02 17.67
N LYS A 56 17.46 -11.50 18.90
CA LYS A 56 16.63 -12.55 19.50
C LYS A 56 15.39 -11.99 20.17
N GLU A 57 15.50 -10.77 20.70
CA GLU A 57 14.43 -10.08 21.39
C GLU A 57 14.12 -8.77 20.67
N ILE A 58 12.89 -8.60 20.24
CA ILE A 58 12.38 -7.36 19.63
C ILE A 58 11.12 -6.96 20.40
N HIS A 59 11.15 -5.82 21.07
CA HIS A 59 10.04 -5.27 21.82
C HIS A 59 9.83 -3.80 21.43
N GLU A 60 9.25 -3.60 20.26
CA GLU A 60 8.93 -2.26 19.79
C GLU A 60 7.69 -1.73 20.51
N PRO A 61 7.70 -0.48 21.02
CA PRO A 61 6.50 0.13 21.56
C PRO A 61 5.46 0.32 20.44
N PHE A 62 4.18 0.22 20.78
CA PHE A 62 3.13 0.53 19.82
C PHE A 62 3.23 1.99 19.39
N HIS A 63 3.33 2.23 18.08
CA HIS A 63 3.51 3.56 17.51
C HIS A 63 2.91 3.67 16.11
N ARG A 64 2.88 4.89 15.57
CA ARG A 64 2.47 5.21 14.21
C ARG A 64 3.64 5.81 13.45
N GLN A 65 3.60 5.74 12.11
CA GLN A 65 4.63 6.32 11.24
C GLN A 65 3.96 7.21 10.18
N ASP A 66 4.63 8.25 9.70
CA ASP A 66 4.10 9.13 8.64
C ASP A 66 4.52 8.69 7.22
N PHE A 67 5.06 7.49 7.09
CA PHE A 67 5.54 6.89 5.86
C PHE A 67 4.99 5.47 5.67
N PHE A 68 5.06 4.96 4.44
CA PHE A 68 4.74 3.55 4.15
C PHE A 68 5.90 2.66 4.54
N PHE A 69 5.60 1.44 4.93
CA PHE A 69 6.62 0.45 5.26
C PHE A 69 6.21 -0.97 4.86
N ILE A 70 7.22 -1.75 4.50
CA ILE A 70 7.12 -3.17 4.20
C ILE A 70 8.14 -3.86 5.09
N ASN A 71 7.68 -4.68 6.02
CA ASN A 71 8.53 -5.47 6.90
C ASN A 71 8.48 -6.93 6.46
N TYR A 72 9.59 -7.46 5.99
CA TYR A 72 9.74 -8.82 5.49
C TYR A 72 10.52 -9.67 6.49
N ALA A 73 9.97 -10.81 6.89
CA ALA A 73 10.65 -11.79 7.72
C ALA A 73 11.69 -12.55 6.88
N TYR A 74 12.95 -12.09 6.94
CA TYR A 74 14.03 -12.66 6.13
C TYR A 74 14.60 -13.94 6.73
N GLU A 75 14.78 -13.99 8.04
CA GLU A 75 15.16 -15.18 8.81
C GLU A 75 14.28 -15.26 10.07
N ASN A 76 13.72 -16.43 10.31
CA ASN A 76 12.82 -16.72 11.40
C ASN A 76 11.53 -15.87 11.43
N ASN A 77 10.66 -16.16 12.38
CA ASN A 77 9.34 -15.53 12.48
C ASN A 77 9.38 -14.37 13.47
N TYR A 78 8.56 -13.36 13.23
CA TYR A 78 8.27 -12.32 14.20
C TYR A 78 6.76 -12.13 14.38
N GLN A 79 6.35 -11.32 15.33
CA GLN A 79 4.98 -10.98 15.58
C GLN A 79 4.75 -9.48 15.34
N ALA A 80 3.63 -9.14 14.71
CA ALA A 80 3.15 -7.79 14.54
C ALA A 80 1.85 -7.60 15.34
N LEU A 81 1.81 -6.55 16.16
CA LEU A 81 0.61 -6.12 16.87
C LEU A 81 -0.11 -5.06 16.03
N SER A 82 -1.40 -5.26 15.77
CA SER A 82 -2.28 -4.29 15.12
C SER A 82 -3.40 -3.86 16.08
N GLU A 83 -3.67 -2.55 16.19
CA GLU A 83 -4.74 -2.03 17.05
C GLU A 83 -6.13 -2.43 16.54
N LYS A 84 -6.35 -2.43 15.22
CA LYS A 84 -7.67 -2.71 14.61
C LYS A 84 -8.28 -4.01 15.10
N TYR A 85 -7.44 -5.01 15.30
CA TYR A 85 -7.90 -6.34 15.68
C TYR A 85 -7.51 -6.70 17.11
N ASN A 86 -6.81 -5.82 17.83
CA ASN A 86 -6.23 -6.09 19.16
C ASN A 86 -5.60 -7.49 19.22
N ASN A 87 -4.94 -7.88 18.13
CA ASN A 87 -4.39 -9.20 17.95
C ASN A 87 -2.92 -9.15 17.56
N LEU A 88 -2.24 -10.18 17.97
CA LEU A 88 -0.85 -10.42 17.65
C LEU A 88 -0.82 -11.38 16.46
N ILE A 89 -0.27 -10.92 15.33
CA ILE A 89 -0.20 -11.68 14.09
C ILE A 89 1.22 -12.22 13.95
N THR A 90 1.35 -13.52 13.72
CA THR A 90 2.66 -14.11 13.41
C THR A 90 2.96 -13.94 11.93
N ILE A 91 4.06 -13.26 11.64
CA ILE A 91 4.64 -13.12 10.31
C ILE A 91 5.76 -14.17 10.21
N LYS A 92 5.54 -15.16 9.38
CA LYS A 92 6.49 -16.27 9.20
C LYS A 92 7.61 -15.86 8.27
N GLU A 93 8.70 -16.64 8.32
CA GLU A 93 9.78 -16.48 7.34
C GLU A 93 9.25 -16.48 5.90
N ASP A 94 9.77 -15.57 5.09
CA ASP A 94 9.33 -15.26 3.74
C ASP A 94 7.95 -14.56 3.64
N GLU A 95 7.34 -14.11 4.73
CA GLU A 95 6.10 -13.33 4.72
C GLU A 95 6.36 -11.83 4.93
N CYS A 96 5.42 -11.01 4.47
CA CYS A 96 5.45 -9.55 4.61
C CYS A 96 4.30 -9.01 5.43
N TYR A 97 4.61 -7.99 6.25
CA TYR A 97 3.65 -7.07 6.82
C TYR A 97 3.81 -5.69 6.16
N ILE A 98 2.72 -5.17 5.60
CA ILE A 98 2.73 -3.86 4.93
C ILE A 98 1.84 -2.91 5.73
N GLY A 99 2.40 -1.80 6.13
CA GLY A 99 1.69 -0.74 6.85
C GLY A 99 1.66 0.57 6.08
N GLN A 100 0.65 1.35 6.40
CA GLN A 100 0.39 2.66 5.80
C GLN A 100 0.81 3.78 6.73
N PRO A 101 0.96 5.02 6.22
CA PRO A 101 1.11 6.17 7.08
C PRO A 101 -0.03 6.25 8.11
N TYR A 102 0.36 6.47 9.35
CA TYR A 102 -0.50 6.57 10.53
C TYR A 102 -1.24 5.30 10.95
N SER A 103 -1.00 4.14 10.32
CA SER A 103 -1.45 2.87 10.88
C SER A 103 -0.60 2.52 12.11
N GLY A 104 -1.27 2.11 13.19
CA GLY A 104 -0.58 1.75 14.42
C GLY A 104 -0.10 0.30 14.39
N TYR A 105 1.14 0.09 14.79
CA TYR A 105 1.71 -1.25 14.88
C TYR A 105 2.84 -1.32 15.93
N ALA A 106 3.23 -2.54 16.27
CA ALA A 106 4.44 -2.83 17.02
C ALA A 106 5.02 -4.17 16.57
N LEU A 107 6.33 -4.28 16.54
CA LEU A 107 7.02 -5.54 16.30
C LEU A 107 7.38 -6.23 17.60
N ARG A 108 7.25 -7.54 17.62
CA ARG A 108 7.68 -8.40 18.73
C ARG A 108 8.36 -9.64 18.20
N ALA A 109 9.46 -9.99 18.80
CA ALA A 109 10.08 -11.29 18.67
C ALA A 109 10.66 -11.69 20.03
N ASP A 110 10.56 -12.98 20.33
CA ASP A 110 11.19 -13.63 21.47
C ASP A 110 11.56 -15.03 20.97
N SER A 111 12.82 -15.24 20.62
CA SER A 111 13.30 -16.42 19.90
C SER A 111 14.65 -16.87 20.43
N GLU A 112 14.91 -18.17 20.33
CA GLU A 112 16.23 -18.73 20.66
C GLU A 112 17.29 -18.41 19.61
N GLU A 113 16.87 -18.14 18.36
CA GLU A 113 17.71 -17.79 17.23
C GLU A 113 17.47 -16.33 16.80
N ASP A 114 18.45 -15.72 16.13
CA ASP A 114 18.29 -14.37 15.63
C ASP A 114 17.14 -14.31 14.62
N VAL A 115 16.27 -13.33 14.81
CA VAL A 115 15.28 -12.93 13.82
C VAL A 115 15.86 -11.82 12.97
N VAL A 116 15.72 -11.94 11.65
CA VAL A 116 16.16 -10.90 10.71
C VAL A 116 14.94 -10.37 9.96
N ILE A 117 14.67 -9.08 10.12
CA ILE A 117 13.58 -8.39 9.43
C ILE A 117 14.18 -7.33 8.49
N ILE A 118 13.84 -7.39 7.22
CA ILE A 118 14.18 -6.36 6.25
C ILE A 118 13.00 -5.40 6.13
N GLY A 119 13.22 -4.14 6.52
CA GLY A 119 12.27 -3.05 6.40
C GLY A 119 12.56 -2.21 5.15
N VAL A 120 11.56 -2.01 4.31
CA VAL A 120 11.57 -1.04 3.21
C VAL A 120 10.64 0.09 3.59
N LEU A 121 11.22 1.26 3.88
CA LEU A 121 10.48 2.47 4.23
C LEU A 121 10.36 3.34 2.97
N ILE A 122 9.18 3.90 2.75
CA ILE A 122 8.88 4.67 1.54
C ILE A 122 8.28 6.01 1.95
N ARG A 123 8.93 7.08 1.53
CA ARG A 123 8.47 8.44 1.80
C ARG A 123 7.07 8.64 1.21
N LYS A 124 6.14 9.13 2.02
CA LYS A 124 4.73 9.28 1.66
C LYS A 124 4.52 10.03 0.35
N ASP A 125 5.10 11.23 0.23
CA ASP A 125 4.90 12.09 -0.95
C ASP A 125 5.48 11.48 -2.23
N SER A 126 6.61 10.77 -2.11
CA SER A 126 7.24 10.06 -3.23
C SER A 126 6.43 8.84 -3.65
N PHE A 127 5.84 8.13 -2.69
CA PHE A 127 4.94 7.02 -3.01
C PHE A 127 3.77 7.49 -3.87
N PHE A 128 3.10 8.56 -3.49
CA PHE A 128 1.95 9.07 -4.25
C PHE A 128 2.32 9.62 -5.61
N ARG A 129 3.45 10.27 -5.73
CA ARG A 129 3.91 10.85 -7.00
C ARG A 129 4.38 9.80 -8.00
N GLU A 130 5.15 8.81 -7.54
CA GLU A 130 5.90 7.92 -8.42
C GLU A 130 5.29 6.51 -8.54
N TYR A 131 4.71 5.98 -7.46
CA TYR A 131 4.28 4.57 -7.42
C TYR A 131 2.77 4.37 -7.47
N LEU A 132 2.01 5.33 -6.99
CA LEU A 132 0.56 5.22 -7.01
C LEU A 132 -0.01 4.97 -8.41
N PRO A 133 0.46 5.63 -9.49
CA PRO A 133 0.00 5.33 -10.85
C PRO A 133 0.27 3.90 -11.28
N THR A 134 1.30 3.27 -10.73
CA THR A 134 1.71 1.89 -11.03
C THR A 134 0.83 0.85 -10.32
N VAL A 135 0.47 1.13 -9.07
CA VAL A 135 -0.41 0.28 -8.25
C VAL A 135 -1.89 0.45 -8.65
N TYR A 136 -2.19 1.45 -9.45
CA TYR A 136 -3.51 1.85 -9.91
C TYR A 136 -4.33 0.75 -10.60
N THR A 137 -3.69 -0.20 -11.27
CA THR A 137 -4.36 -1.30 -11.97
C THR A 137 -4.92 -2.39 -11.06
N ASP A 138 -4.60 -2.35 -9.74
CA ASP A 138 -5.14 -3.24 -8.74
C ASP A 138 -5.98 -2.44 -7.72
N SER A 139 -7.32 -2.54 -7.83
CA SER A 139 -8.24 -1.69 -7.06
C SER A 139 -8.16 -1.91 -5.56
N GLU A 140 -7.88 -3.13 -5.10
CA GLU A 140 -7.81 -3.43 -3.68
C GLU A 140 -6.48 -2.98 -3.09
N LEU A 141 -5.39 -3.27 -3.77
CA LEU A 141 -4.07 -2.78 -3.37
C LEU A 141 -4.03 -1.25 -3.43
N PHE A 142 -4.63 -0.65 -4.47
CA PHE A 142 -4.77 0.78 -4.60
C PHE A 142 -5.58 1.38 -3.43
N ARG A 143 -6.73 0.79 -3.08
CA ARG A 143 -7.52 1.21 -1.91
C ARG A 143 -6.71 1.13 -0.63
N PHE A 144 -6.02 0.02 -0.41
CA PHE A 144 -5.16 -0.13 0.75
C PHE A 144 -4.17 1.03 0.87
N PHE A 145 -3.51 1.43 -0.20
CA PHE A 145 -2.53 2.52 -0.16
C PHE A 145 -3.14 3.92 -0.07
N ILE A 146 -4.41 4.10 -0.42
CA ILE A 146 -5.05 5.43 -0.46
C ILE A 146 -6.04 5.68 0.69
N ASP A 147 -6.84 4.69 1.06
CA ASP A 147 -8.01 4.87 1.95
C ASP A 147 -7.72 5.50 3.33
N PRO A 148 -6.61 5.25 3.99
CA PRO A 148 -6.41 5.68 5.38
C PRO A 148 -5.93 7.10 5.58
N GLN A 149 -5.68 7.84 4.52
CA GLN A 149 -4.98 9.13 4.61
C GLN A 149 -5.84 10.31 5.03
N THR A 150 -7.09 10.06 5.39
CA THR A 150 -8.03 11.09 5.78
C THR A 150 -8.05 11.32 7.29
N ASN A 151 -6.91 11.50 7.96
CA ASN A 151 -6.85 11.80 9.41
C ASN A 151 -7.66 10.88 10.33
N LYS A 152 -8.24 9.82 9.80
CA LYS A 152 -8.82 8.73 10.56
C LYS A 152 -7.73 7.68 10.66
N PHE A 153 -7.18 7.52 11.85
CA PHE A 153 -6.24 6.47 12.18
C PHE A 153 -6.80 5.14 11.69
N SER A 154 -6.34 4.70 10.54
CA SER A 154 -6.65 3.39 10.02
C SER A 154 -5.62 2.43 10.57
N ASP A 155 -6.08 1.35 11.14
CA ASP A 155 -5.20 0.27 11.59
C ASP A 155 -5.18 -0.85 10.55
N GLU A 156 -5.34 -0.47 9.27
CA GLU A 156 -5.31 -1.42 8.17
C GLU A 156 -3.87 -1.77 7.81
N PHE A 157 -3.65 -3.05 7.60
CA PHE A 157 -2.40 -3.61 7.15
C PHE A 157 -2.69 -4.73 6.13
N ILE A 158 -1.69 -5.04 5.32
CA ILE A 158 -1.70 -6.24 4.50
C ILE A 158 -0.69 -7.22 5.07
N HIS A 159 -1.14 -8.43 5.35
CA HIS A 159 -0.30 -9.59 5.58
C HIS A 159 -0.28 -10.41 4.29
N LEU A 160 0.92 -10.59 3.72
CA LEU A 160 1.13 -11.40 2.53
C LEU A 160 1.95 -12.63 2.90
N PRO A 161 1.31 -13.80 2.99
CA PRO A 161 2.01 -15.06 3.12
C PRO A 161 2.62 -15.42 1.76
N PHE A 162 3.92 -15.38 1.65
CA PHE A 162 4.63 -15.86 0.48
C PHE A 162 5.11 -17.28 0.70
N THR A 163 4.49 -18.24 0.05
CA THR A 163 5.06 -19.58 0.00
C THR A 163 6.27 -19.58 -0.93
N LYS A 164 7.48 -19.47 -0.37
CA LYS A 164 8.78 -19.64 -1.06
C LYS A 164 8.90 -18.90 -2.40
N ASP A 165 8.60 -17.61 -2.43
CA ASP A 165 8.81 -16.81 -3.62
C ASP A 165 10.23 -16.25 -3.67
N HIS A 166 11.08 -16.90 -4.43
CA HIS A 166 12.45 -16.47 -4.64
C HIS A 166 12.58 -15.08 -5.29
N ALA A 167 11.53 -14.58 -5.97
CA ALA A 167 11.60 -13.28 -6.65
C ALA A 167 11.60 -12.11 -5.64
N ILE A 168 10.66 -12.09 -4.70
CA ILE A 168 10.56 -11.03 -3.68
C ILE A 168 11.82 -11.03 -2.81
N ARG A 169 12.23 -12.20 -2.30
CA ARG A 169 13.46 -12.34 -1.53
C ARG A 169 14.67 -11.81 -2.31
N SER A 170 14.79 -12.17 -3.59
CA SER A 170 15.90 -11.71 -4.44
C SER A 170 15.90 -10.21 -4.68
N ILE A 171 14.74 -9.58 -4.84
CA ILE A 171 14.63 -8.12 -4.97
C ILE A 171 15.06 -7.43 -3.67
N LEU A 172 14.60 -7.92 -2.53
CA LEU A 172 14.97 -7.38 -1.22
C LEU A 172 16.47 -7.53 -0.95
N GLU A 173 17.07 -8.66 -1.28
CA GLU A 173 18.52 -8.87 -1.20
C GLU A 173 19.30 -7.86 -2.06
N LEU A 174 18.83 -7.55 -3.28
CA LEU A 174 19.41 -6.51 -4.12
C LEU A 174 19.25 -5.12 -3.48
N MET A 175 18.10 -4.82 -2.90
CA MET A 175 17.87 -3.53 -2.21
C MET A 175 18.77 -3.37 -1.01
N VAL A 176 18.92 -4.41 -0.19
CA VAL A 176 19.83 -4.42 0.98
C VAL A 176 21.27 -4.22 0.56
N THR A 177 21.75 -4.95 -0.46
CA THR A 177 23.13 -4.84 -0.93
C THR A 177 23.42 -3.47 -1.55
N GLU A 178 22.52 -2.92 -2.34
CA GLU A 178 22.64 -1.59 -2.92
C GLU A 178 22.66 -0.50 -1.84
N TYR A 179 21.79 -0.60 -0.84
CA TYR A 179 21.72 0.37 0.24
C TYR A 179 22.92 0.30 1.20
N ALA A 180 23.50 -0.88 1.39
CA ALA A 180 24.70 -1.06 2.20
C ALA A 180 25.96 -0.47 1.55
N ASP A 181 26.05 -0.45 0.22
CA ASP A 181 27.16 0.12 -0.54
C ASP A 181 26.71 1.35 -1.35
N ARG A 182 26.22 2.37 -0.63
CA ARG A 182 25.62 3.59 -1.20
C ARG A 182 26.54 4.29 -2.19
N ARG A 183 25.97 4.66 -3.34
CA ARG A 183 26.57 5.44 -4.41
C ARG A 183 25.68 6.62 -4.76
N GLU A 184 26.13 7.48 -5.65
CA GLU A 184 25.39 8.66 -6.09
C GLU A 184 24.00 8.31 -6.72
N ASP A 185 23.90 7.16 -7.39
CA ASP A 185 22.68 6.71 -8.06
C ASP A 185 21.87 5.67 -7.27
N THR A 186 22.23 5.35 -6.03
CA THR A 186 21.55 4.36 -5.18
C THR A 186 20.05 4.61 -5.06
N GLN A 187 19.61 5.84 -4.83
CA GLN A 187 18.19 6.14 -4.73
C GLN A 187 17.43 5.83 -6.04
N ARG A 188 18.05 6.07 -7.19
CA ARG A 188 17.45 5.75 -8.50
C ARG A 188 17.31 4.25 -8.70
N ILE A 189 18.31 3.47 -8.28
CA ILE A 189 18.26 2.00 -8.33
C ILE A 189 17.22 1.45 -7.37
N LEU A 190 17.20 1.93 -6.12
CA LEU A 190 16.21 1.51 -5.12
C LEU A 190 14.77 1.80 -5.57
N LYS A 191 14.52 2.95 -6.19
CA LYS A 191 13.22 3.29 -6.76
C LYS A 191 12.77 2.30 -7.84
N SER A 192 13.67 1.88 -8.72
CA SER A 192 13.37 0.90 -9.76
C SER A 192 13.11 -0.51 -9.18
N LEU A 193 13.88 -0.91 -8.17
CA LEU A 193 13.67 -2.16 -7.45
C LEU A 193 12.36 -2.15 -6.66
N LEU A 194 12.03 -1.04 -6.01
CA LEU A 194 10.76 -0.88 -5.31
C LEU A 194 9.57 -1.00 -6.26
N GLN A 195 9.64 -0.39 -7.44
CA GLN A 195 8.59 -0.54 -8.45
C GLN A 195 8.38 -2.01 -8.82
N THR A 196 9.47 -2.75 -9.05
CA THR A 196 9.42 -4.19 -9.33
C THR A 196 8.85 -4.98 -8.16
N LEU A 197 9.26 -4.65 -6.93
CA LEU A 197 8.75 -5.27 -5.71
C LEU A 197 7.23 -5.08 -5.59
N LEU A 198 6.73 -3.87 -5.80
CA LEU A 198 5.29 -3.56 -5.73
C LEU A 198 4.49 -4.34 -6.79
N PHE A 199 5.02 -4.53 -8.01
CA PHE A 199 4.38 -5.37 -9.02
C PHE A 199 4.32 -6.84 -8.62
N GLU A 200 5.40 -7.39 -8.07
CA GLU A 200 5.41 -8.78 -7.58
C GLU A 200 4.44 -8.96 -6.42
N MET A 201 4.41 -8.02 -5.48
CA MET A 201 3.46 -8.03 -4.36
C MET A 201 2.01 -7.96 -4.85
N ALA A 202 1.68 -7.07 -5.79
CA ALA A 202 0.36 -6.97 -6.39
C ALA A 202 -0.05 -8.27 -7.10
N ARG A 203 0.89 -8.91 -7.82
CA ARG A 203 0.66 -10.20 -8.45
C ARG A 203 0.30 -11.28 -7.43
N ARG A 204 1.02 -11.35 -6.32
CA ARG A 204 0.79 -12.33 -5.26
C ARG A 204 -0.52 -12.10 -4.52
N TYR A 205 -0.80 -10.85 -4.18
CA TYR A 205 -2.06 -10.49 -3.53
C TYR A 205 -3.28 -10.93 -4.34
N ARG A 206 -3.25 -10.78 -5.68
CA ARG A 206 -4.31 -11.28 -6.58
C ARG A 206 -4.45 -12.80 -6.58
N ILE A 207 -3.32 -13.53 -6.59
CA ILE A 207 -3.34 -15.00 -6.59
C ILE A 207 -3.93 -15.53 -5.29
N GLU A 208 -3.59 -14.93 -4.17
CA GLU A 208 -4.05 -15.37 -2.85
C GLU A 208 -5.54 -15.11 -2.67
N LYS A 209 -6.03 -13.94 -3.06
CA LYS A 209 -7.46 -13.65 -3.03
C LYS A 209 -8.29 -14.52 -3.98
N ALA A 210 -7.75 -14.89 -5.12
CA ALA A 210 -8.41 -15.84 -6.03
C ALA A 210 -8.59 -17.23 -5.42
N GLY A 211 -7.76 -17.60 -4.43
CA GLY A 211 -7.85 -18.89 -3.72
C GLY A 211 -8.84 -18.93 -2.53
N THR A 212 -9.31 -17.76 -2.08
CA THR A 212 -9.98 -17.68 -0.76
C THR A 212 -11.50 -17.68 -0.73
N VAL A 213 -12.21 -17.35 -1.78
CA VAL A 213 -13.67 -17.59 -1.98
C VAL A 213 -14.02 -17.27 -3.43
N ALA A 214 -14.78 -18.11 -4.10
CA ALA A 214 -15.34 -17.76 -5.40
C ALA A 214 -16.28 -16.54 -5.26
N LYS A 215 -15.78 -15.34 -5.60
CA LYS A 215 -16.59 -14.12 -5.62
C LYS A 215 -17.81 -14.34 -6.52
N SER A 216 -18.96 -13.86 -6.11
CA SER A 216 -20.14 -13.82 -6.99
C SER A 216 -19.83 -13.05 -8.27
N LEU A 217 -20.57 -13.33 -9.35
CA LEU A 217 -20.40 -12.59 -10.60
C LEU A 217 -20.56 -11.08 -10.39
N THR A 218 -21.49 -10.68 -9.52
CA THR A 218 -21.71 -9.25 -9.18
C THR A 218 -20.51 -8.63 -8.49
N GLU A 219 -19.91 -9.32 -7.52
CA GLU A 219 -18.69 -8.84 -6.86
C GLU A 219 -17.53 -8.71 -7.85
N GLN A 220 -17.34 -9.69 -8.74
CA GLN A 220 -16.32 -9.63 -9.79
C GLN A 220 -16.52 -8.42 -10.72
N ILE A 221 -17.80 -8.15 -11.11
CA ILE A 221 -18.15 -7.01 -11.95
C ILE A 221 -17.87 -5.68 -11.20
N LEU A 222 -18.24 -5.59 -9.93
CA LEU A 222 -18.01 -4.39 -9.12
C LEU A 222 -16.53 -4.09 -8.93
N ASP A 223 -15.71 -5.12 -8.76
CA ASP A 223 -14.26 -5.00 -8.72
C ASP A 223 -13.70 -4.50 -10.06
N TYR A 224 -14.09 -5.16 -11.16
CA TYR A 224 -13.70 -4.77 -12.51
C TYR A 224 -14.08 -3.31 -12.82
N MET A 225 -15.26 -2.86 -12.40
CA MET A 225 -15.69 -1.46 -12.51
C MET A 225 -14.82 -0.53 -11.67
N GLY A 226 -14.37 -0.96 -10.52
CA GLY A 226 -13.43 -0.21 -9.66
C GLY A 226 -12.10 0.00 -10.35
N ASP A 227 -11.54 -1.09 -10.90
CA ASP A 227 -10.24 -1.11 -11.56
C ASP A 227 -10.17 -0.26 -12.83
N HIS A 228 -11.25 -0.22 -13.59
CA HIS A 228 -11.33 0.40 -14.90
C HIS A 228 -12.31 1.60 -14.92
N SER A 229 -12.55 2.22 -13.77
CA SER A 229 -13.57 3.27 -13.62
C SER A 229 -13.36 4.50 -14.52
N ASP A 230 -12.13 4.70 -15.01
CA ASP A 230 -11.77 5.76 -15.94
C ASP A 230 -12.31 5.55 -17.37
N VAL A 231 -12.29 4.29 -17.86
CA VAL A 231 -12.58 3.99 -19.28
C VAL A 231 -13.77 3.01 -19.46
N VAL A 232 -14.15 2.27 -18.42
CA VAL A 232 -15.09 1.15 -18.55
C VAL A 232 -16.50 1.58 -19.00
N THR A 233 -17.03 0.84 -19.95
CA THR A 233 -18.43 0.91 -20.37
C THR A 233 -19.16 -0.39 -20.03
N LEU A 234 -20.47 -0.35 -20.04
CA LEU A 234 -21.29 -1.57 -19.86
C LEU A 234 -20.99 -2.63 -20.92
N LYS A 235 -20.61 -2.20 -22.13
CA LYS A 235 -20.22 -3.10 -23.22
C LYS A 235 -18.89 -3.80 -22.94
N ASP A 236 -17.92 -3.07 -22.37
CA ASP A 236 -16.62 -3.63 -22.03
C ASP A 236 -16.75 -4.69 -20.94
N ILE A 237 -17.57 -4.44 -19.91
CA ILE A 237 -17.87 -5.43 -18.87
C ILE A 237 -18.54 -6.66 -19.49
N ALA A 238 -19.54 -6.46 -20.31
CA ALA A 238 -20.27 -7.55 -20.95
C ALA A 238 -19.36 -8.41 -21.82
N ALA A 239 -18.44 -7.79 -22.56
CA ALA A 239 -17.44 -8.49 -23.35
C ALA A 239 -16.43 -9.24 -22.47
N HIS A 240 -15.94 -8.62 -21.40
CA HIS A 240 -14.97 -9.22 -20.47
C HIS A 240 -15.51 -10.47 -19.77
N PHE A 241 -16.75 -10.41 -19.30
CA PHE A 241 -17.39 -11.52 -18.59
C PHE A 241 -18.18 -12.47 -19.52
N HIS A 242 -18.16 -12.25 -20.82
CA HIS A 242 -18.88 -13.05 -21.81
C HIS A 242 -20.40 -13.11 -21.62
N TYR A 243 -21.00 -11.99 -21.22
CA TYR A 243 -22.43 -11.83 -21.07
C TYR A 243 -23.00 -10.74 -21.98
N HIS A 244 -24.32 -10.73 -22.14
CA HIS A 244 -24.98 -9.63 -22.84
C HIS A 244 -25.07 -8.38 -21.95
N PRO A 245 -24.88 -7.14 -22.49
CA PRO A 245 -24.96 -5.90 -21.69
C PRO A 245 -26.24 -5.76 -20.87
N ASN A 246 -27.40 -6.15 -21.44
CA ASN A 246 -28.66 -6.08 -20.72
C ASN A 246 -28.68 -7.02 -19.50
N TYR A 247 -28.06 -8.20 -19.60
CA TYR A 247 -27.96 -9.11 -18.47
C TYR A 247 -27.12 -8.50 -17.34
N ILE A 248 -25.97 -7.95 -17.66
CA ILE A 248 -25.10 -7.27 -16.67
C ILE A 248 -25.84 -6.11 -16.01
N SER A 249 -26.54 -5.27 -16.80
CA SER A 249 -27.34 -4.17 -16.26
C SER A 249 -28.45 -4.63 -15.33
N ALA A 250 -29.20 -5.69 -15.72
CA ALA A 250 -30.24 -6.27 -14.90
C ALA A 250 -29.69 -6.93 -13.62
N LEU A 251 -28.57 -7.65 -13.73
CA LEU A 251 -27.87 -8.27 -12.60
C LEU A 251 -27.44 -7.23 -11.56
N LEU A 252 -26.74 -6.18 -11.99
CA LEU A 252 -26.30 -5.09 -11.11
C LEU A 252 -27.51 -4.44 -10.43
N HIS A 253 -28.55 -4.12 -11.18
CA HIS A 253 -29.74 -3.50 -10.59
C HIS A 253 -30.47 -4.42 -9.60
N ARG A 254 -30.60 -5.70 -9.91
CA ARG A 254 -31.24 -6.69 -9.02
C ARG A 254 -30.47 -6.87 -7.70
N GLU A 255 -29.15 -6.93 -7.75
CA GLU A 255 -28.33 -7.29 -6.59
C GLU A 255 -27.85 -6.07 -5.79
N THR A 256 -27.70 -4.92 -6.42
CA THR A 256 -27.25 -3.68 -5.76
C THR A 256 -28.34 -2.63 -5.57
N GLY A 257 -29.48 -2.79 -6.24
CA GLY A 257 -30.54 -1.78 -6.31
C GLY A 257 -30.19 -0.55 -7.18
N ARG A 258 -29.02 -0.54 -7.84
CA ARG A 258 -28.46 0.64 -8.54
C ARG A 258 -28.15 0.35 -10.00
N LYS A 259 -28.18 1.41 -10.82
CA LYS A 259 -27.79 1.33 -12.23
C LYS A 259 -26.27 1.36 -12.37
N PHE A 260 -25.76 0.76 -13.45
CA PHE A 260 -24.35 0.82 -13.80
C PHE A 260 -23.73 2.23 -13.74
N THR A 261 -24.46 3.22 -14.30
CA THR A 261 -23.99 4.62 -14.33
C THR A 261 -23.90 5.25 -12.94
N GLU A 262 -24.77 4.86 -12.02
CA GLU A 262 -24.77 5.34 -10.63
C GLU A 262 -23.60 4.76 -9.86
N ILE A 263 -23.35 3.45 -10.03
CA ILE A 263 -22.20 2.76 -9.43
C ILE A 263 -20.88 3.33 -9.97
N LEU A 264 -20.79 3.53 -11.29
CA LEU A 264 -19.59 4.10 -11.92
C LEU A 264 -19.34 5.52 -11.45
N LEU A 265 -20.39 6.33 -11.34
CA LEU A 265 -20.29 7.71 -10.83
C LEU A 265 -19.74 7.71 -9.39
N GLU A 266 -20.31 6.90 -8.51
CA GLU A 266 -19.85 6.76 -7.12
C GLU A 266 -18.36 6.40 -7.07
N LYS A 267 -17.95 5.34 -7.77
CA LYS A 267 -16.53 4.91 -7.81
C LYS A 267 -15.59 6.01 -8.31
N ARG A 268 -16.01 6.77 -9.34
CA ARG A 268 -15.25 7.92 -9.82
C ARG A 268 -15.17 9.06 -8.80
N MET A 269 -16.26 9.32 -8.08
CA MET A 269 -16.30 10.40 -7.07
C MET A 269 -15.50 10.04 -5.82
N GLU A 270 -15.60 8.81 -5.33
CA GLU A 270 -14.74 8.30 -4.25
C GLU A 270 -13.27 8.44 -4.62
N ARG A 271 -12.90 7.99 -5.83
CA ARG A 271 -11.54 8.11 -6.33
C ARG A 271 -11.07 9.55 -6.52
N ALA A 272 -11.96 10.45 -6.96
CA ALA A 272 -11.66 11.87 -7.04
C ALA A 272 -11.24 12.44 -5.68
N VAL A 273 -12.02 12.15 -4.65
CA VAL A 273 -11.74 12.61 -3.28
C VAL A 273 -10.42 12.03 -2.77
N LEU A 274 -10.15 10.76 -3.03
CA LEU A 274 -8.90 10.12 -2.64
C LEU A 274 -7.70 10.81 -3.30
N LEU A 275 -7.77 11.05 -4.62
CA LEU A 275 -6.70 11.74 -5.35
C LEU A 275 -6.52 13.19 -4.89
N MET A 276 -7.61 13.93 -4.64
CA MET A 276 -7.55 15.31 -4.15
C MET A 276 -6.89 15.43 -2.78
N LYS A 277 -7.15 14.47 -1.88
CA LYS A 277 -6.64 14.49 -0.51
C LYS A 277 -5.19 14.02 -0.41
N ASN A 278 -4.78 13.14 -1.31
CA ASN A 278 -3.56 12.35 -1.14
C ASN A 278 -2.49 12.62 -2.21
N THR A 279 -2.78 13.49 -3.18
CA THR A 279 -1.83 13.83 -4.23
C THR A 279 -1.72 15.35 -4.43
N THR A 280 -0.64 15.78 -5.06
CA THR A 280 -0.44 17.15 -5.50
C THR A 280 -1.08 17.45 -6.86
N LEU A 281 -1.79 16.47 -7.45
CA LEU A 281 -2.43 16.62 -8.76
C LEU A 281 -3.42 17.78 -8.78
N SER A 282 -3.45 18.50 -9.88
CA SER A 282 -4.48 19.50 -10.14
C SER A 282 -5.84 18.83 -10.31
N ILE A 283 -6.91 19.59 -10.13
CA ILE A 283 -8.27 19.08 -10.32
C ILE A 283 -8.49 18.64 -11.78
N GLU A 284 -7.85 19.33 -12.71
CA GLU A 284 -7.87 19.05 -14.12
C GLU A 284 -7.20 17.71 -14.46
N GLU A 285 -6.04 17.44 -13.88
CA GLU A 285 -5.35 16.13 -14.02
C GLU A 285 -6.17 15.00 -13.40
N ILE A 286 -6.76 15.22 -12.24
CA ILE A 286 -7.65 14.25 -11.60
C ILE A 286 -8.85 13.95 -12.50
N ALA A 287 -9.49 14.97 -13.10
CA ALA A 287 -10.62 14.77 -14.01
C ALA A 287 -10.24 13.88 -15.21
N VAL A 288 -9.07 14.11 -15.80
CA VAL A 288 -8.54 13.27 -16.91
C VAL A 288 -8.31 11.84 -16.44
N MET A 289 -7.66 11.64 -15.30
CA MET A 289 -7.42 10.31 -14.73
C MET A 289 -8.69 9.53 -14.39
N LEU A 290 -9.81 10.23 -14.18
CA LEU A 290 -11.12 9.64 -13.93
C LEU A 290 -11.95 9.42 -15.21
N GLY A 291 -11.34 9.63 -16.38
CA GLY A 291 -11.97 9.39 -17.68
C GLY A 291 -12.94 10.50 -18.12
N TYR A 292 -12.84 11.70 -17.57
CA TYR A 292 -13.61 12.84 -18.06
C TYR A 292 -12.87 13.56 -19.19
N SER A 293 -13.42 13.48 -20.39
CA SER A 293 -12.89 14.22 -21.56
C SER A 293 -13.09 15.75 -21.45
N ASN A 294 -13.98 16.19 -20.57
CA ASN A 294 -14.26 17.60 -20.31
C ASN A 294 -14.33 17.87 -18.80
N HIS A 295 -13.46 18.75 -18.33
CA HIS A 295 -13.38 19.14 -16.92
C HIS A 295 -14.70 19.71 -16.37
N SER A 296 -15.49 20.42 -17.21
CA SER A 296 -16.79 20.95 -16.80
C SER A 296 -17.78 19.83 -16.44
N ASN A 297 -17.70 18.69 -17.10
CA ASN A 297 -18.55 17.53 -16.78
C ASN A 297 -18.15 16.92 -15.44
N PHE A 298 -16.86 16.86 -15.14
CA PHE A 298 -16.36 16.43 -13.82
C PHE A 298 -16.84 17.39 -12.73
N TYR A 299 -16.69 18.70 -12.91
CA TYR A 299 -17.14 19.69 -11.92
C TYR A 299 -18.63 19.58 -11.64
N LYS A 300 -19.47 19.42 -12.68
CA LYS A 300 -20.91 19.20 -12.52
C LYS A 300 -21.24 17.92 -11.76
N ALA A 301 -20.62 16.82 -12.17
CA ALA A 301 -20.82 15.52 -11.54
C ALA A 301 -20.41 15.54 -10.05
N PHE A 302 -19.28 16.11 -9.74
CA PHE A 302 -18.76 16.24 -8.39
C PHE A 302 -19.66 17.11 -7.51
N LYS A 303 -20.09 18.28 -8.03
CA LYS A 303 -21.01 19.17 -7.31
C LYS A 303 -22.38 18.53 -7.07
N VAL A 304 -22.90 17.78 -8.04
CA VAL A 304 -24.18 17.03 -7.86
C VAL A 304 -24.03 15.97 -6.79
N TYR A 305 -22.89 15.28 -6.72
CA TYR A 305 -22.65 14.18 -5.80
C TYR A 305 -22.36 14.63 -4.36
N TYR A 306 -21.47 15.63 -4.19
CA TYR A 306 -21.01 16.11 -2.89
C TYR A 306 -21.61 17.44 -2.42
N GLY A 307 -22.42 18.10 -3.26
CA GLY A 307 -23.02 19.41 -2.93
C GLY A 307 -22.08 20.61 -3.06
N VAL A 308 -20.79 20.40 -3.19
CA VAL A 308 -19.74 21.42 -3.29
C VAL A 308 -18.88 21.20 -4.53
N THR A 309 -18.17 22.23 -4.99
CA THR A 309 -17.25 22.09 -6.11
C THR A 309 -15.96 21.37 -5.69
N PRO A 310 -15.22 20.72 -6.63
CA PRO A 310 -13.92 20.12 -6.33
C PRO A 310 -12.93 21.08 -5.66
N ARG A 311 -12.94 22.38 -6.06
CA ARG A 311 -12.08 23.42 -5.46
C ARG A 311 -12.44 23.74 -4.01
N GLU A 312 -13.73 23.77 -3.70
CA GLU A 312 -14.21 23.99 -2.33
C GLU A 312 -13.90 22.79 -1.44
N TYR A 313 -13.95 21.58 -2.00
CA TYR A 313 -13.67 20.34 -1.30
C TYR A 313 -12.17 20.15 -1.00
N LYS A 314 -11.28 20.62 -1.87
CA LYS A 314 -9.81 20.47 -1.75
C LYS A 314 -9.19 21.51 -0.79
N LYS A 315 -9.91 22.56 -0.40
CA LYS A 315 -9.47 23.57 0.58
C LYS A 315 -9.47 22.99 2.00
#